data_485f6f92af9a41f1bd133dd9ffb968bb
#
_entry.id   485f6f92af9a41f1bd133dd9ffb968bb
#
_cell.length_a   1.000
_cell.length_b   1.000
_cell.length_c   1.000
_cell.angle_alpha   90.00
_cell.angle_beta   90.00
_cell.angle_gamma   90.00
#
_symmetry.space_group_name_H-M   'P 1'
#
loop_
_entity.id
_entity.type
_entity.pdbx_description
1 polymer ?
#
loop_
_entity_poly.entity_id
_entity_poly.type
_entity_poly.pdbx_seq_one_letter_code
_entity_poly.pdbx_strand_id
1 'polypeptide(L)'
;SGLSKLLGILSILVNDYHYILLDLPSVLDKEIFNILNQSDLIHILTGPDVVELKKTHHLIERLKKEFEFRKEKIDILINDYRLSPISHQQRERFLQHPVFATLPHIEFNKPKRIFLDEPGCEYSKVIRRISRQLGEVTLGLALGVGAAYGLCHIGVLRVIEEEKITVDMISGSSIGALIASLWAIGLDSYKIEEIAKEFKNPKMILHLLDLGFPRLGFIRGRRIYNFLKKYLGNKTFYDVRLPLKILATNVKTKESVIIDKGSLLDAVMASCAIPGIFRPVRFEDELLLDGGIFNPLPVEALVKSGIKKIIAVNVTPSREDLLKAYDKIKEKSLVPSKIKKRFGIFGWRWDIKEVFKANIFDFIFGSIEIMQSEIAKKEESLADIILHPDTSGFNWLEFHKAEEFIKRGEKEARDKLPRIKELIQE
;
A
#
# COMPACT_ATOMS: atom_id res chain seq x y z
N SER A 1 36.12 -3.20 -35.61
CA SER A 1 35.69 -2.24 -34.56
C SER A 1 35.44 -2.99 -33.27
N GLY A 2 35.59 -2.37 -32.11
CA GLY A 2 35.30 -2.98 -30.82
C GLY A 2 33.85 -3.47 -30.70
N LEU A 3 32.92 -2.75 -31.34
CA LEU A 3 31.50 -3.08 -31.36
C LEU A 3 31.19 -4.42 -32.03
N SER A 4 31.78 -4.72 -33.18
CA SER A 4 31.52 -6.01 -33.87
C SER A 4 31.96 -7.21 -33.02
N LYS A 5 33.03 -7.04 -32.24
CA LYS A 5 33.49 -8.05 -31.27
C LYS A 5 32.52 -8.20 -30.11
N LEU A 6 32.04 -7.06 -29.55
CA LEU A 6 31.09 -7.08 -28.45
C LEU A 6 29.74 -7.69 -28.86
N LEU A 7 29.18 -7.32 -30.00
CA LEU A 7 27.96 -7.93 -30.54
C LEU A 7 28.12 -9.42 -30.79
N GLY A 8 29.32 -9.86 -31.30
CA GLY A 8 29.63 -11.26 -31.43
C GLY A 8 29.69 -12.01 -30.09
N ILE A 9 30.22 -11.39 -29.05
CA ILE A 9 30.21 -11.94 -27.67
C ILE A 9 28.78 -12.04 -27.14
N LEU A 10 28.00 -10.97 -27.28
CA LEU A 10 26.61 -10.96 -26.80
C LEU A 10 25.76 -12.04 -27.47
N SER A 11 25.93 -12.26 -28.79
CA SER A 11 25.19 -13.29 -29.51
C SER A 11 25.51 -14.75 -29.03
N ILE A 12 26.70 -14.97 -28.45
CA ILE A 12 27.06 -16.23 -27.81
C ILE A 12 26.43 -16.28 -26.39
N LEU A 13 26.59 -15.24 -25.59
CA LEU A 13 26.16 -15.21 -24.21
C LEU A 13 24.64 -15.32 -24.03
N VAL A 14 23.84 -14.81 -24.99
CA VAL A 14 22.37 -14.92 -24.97
C VAL A 14 21.88 -16.36 -24.88
N ASN A 15 22.65 -17.33 -25.40
CA ASN A 15 22.28 -18.76 -25.35
C ASN A 15 22.60 -19.40 -23.99
N ASP A 16 23.56 -18.83 -23.24
CA ASP A 16 24.10 -19.44 -22.02
C ASP A 16 23.59 -18.75 -20.73
N TYR A 17 23.10 -17.51 -20.83
CA TYR A 17 22.72 -16.70 -19.69
C TYR A 17 21.29 -16.15 -19.79
N HIS A 18 20.53 -16.24 -18.71
CA HIS A 18 19.20 -15.61 -18.62
C HIS A 18 19.26 -14.07 -18.52
N TYR A 19 20.33 -13.54 -17.94
CA TYR A 19 20.52 -12.10 -17.75
C TYR A 19 21.95 -11.71 -18.13
N ILE A 20 22.07 -10.63 -18.91
CA ILE A 20 23.35 -10.03 -19.29
C ILE A 20 23.31 -8.57 -18.87
N LEU A 21 24.14 -8.19 -17.91
CA LEU A 21 24.28 -6.81 -17.46
C LEU A 21 25.47 -6.16 -18.13
N LEU A 22 25.23 -5.00 -18.76
CA LEU A 22 26.24 -4.21 -19.43
C LEU A 22 26.44 -2.90 -18.68
N ASP A 23 27.64 -2.66 -18.16
CA ASP A 23 28.03 -1.38 -17.62
C ASP A 23 28.56 -0.50 -18.74
N LEU A 24 27.84 0.57 -19.03
CA LEU A 24 28.11 1.45 -20.18
C LEU A 24 28.48 2.86 -19.70
N PRO A 25 29.42 3.54 -20.40
CA PRO A 25 29.75 4.92 -20.10
C PRO A 25 28.59 5.87 -20.40
N SER A 26 28.57 7.05 -19.76
CA SER A 26 27.52 8.05 -19.91
C SER A 26 27.53 8.79 -21.27
N VAL A 27 28.51 8.53 -22.14
CA VAL A 27 28.62 9.14 -23.45
C VAL A 27 27.85 8.34 -24.48
N LEU A 28 26.88 8.97 -25.13
CA LEU A 28 26.05 8.33 -26.13
C LEU A 28 26.68 8.49 -27.52
N ASP A 29 27.48 7.52 -27.93
CA ASP A 29 27.98 7.38 -29.29
C ASP A 29 27.16 6.35 -30.08
N LYS A 30 27.51 6.18 -31.37
CA LYS A 30 26.82 5.22 -32.24
C LYS A 30 26.95 3.77 -31.78
N GLU A 31 28.04 3.42 -31.12
CA GLU A 31 28.29 2.06 -30.64
C GLU A 31 27.41 1.76 -29.42
N ILE A 32 27.38 2.65 -28.45
CA ILE A 32 26.52 2.54 -27.25
C ILE A 32 25.05 2.55 -27.65
N PHE A 33 24.65 3.39 -28.61
CA PHE A 33 23.28 3.38 -29.12
C PHE A 33 22.84 2.03 -29.65
N ASN A 34 23.69 1.37 -30.45
CA ASN A 34 23.38 0.04 -30.99
C ASN A 34 23.20 -1.00 -29.87
N ILE A 35 23.97 -0.90 -28.79
CA ILE A 35 23.83 -1.77 -27.60
C ILE A 35 22.48 -1.47 -26.90
N LEU A 36 22.18 -0.20 -26.63
CA LEU A 36 20.94 0.20 -26.00
C LEU A 36 19.70 -0.21 -26.81
N ASN A 37 19.80 -0.19 -28.12
CA ASN A 37 18.72 -0.62 -29.01
C ASN A 37 18.41 -2.12 -28.86
N GLN A 38 19.42 -2.95 -28.62
CA GLN A 38 19.28 -4.40 -28.42
C GLN A 38 18.94 -4.80 -26.96
N SER A 39 19.13 -3.89 -26.02
CA SER A 39 18.78 -4.13 -24.60
C SER A 39 17.28 -4.17 -24.40
N ASP A 40 16.79 -5.03 -23.52
CA ASP A 40 15.38 -5.08 -23.13
C ASP A 40 15.03 -3.93 -22.17
N LEU A 41 15.98 -3.57 -21.28
CA LEU A 41 15.81 -2.56 -20.25
C LEU A 41 17.06 -1.70 -20.13
N ILE A 42 16.88 -0.40 -19.88
CA ILE A 42 17.93 0.59 -19.71
C ILE A 42 17.78 1.24 -18.34
N HIS A 43 18.73 0.99 -17.45
CA HIS A 43 18.82 1.70 -16.18
C HIS A 43 19.75 2.92 -16.33
N ILE A 44 19.22 4.12 -16.19
CA ILE A 44 20.01 5.34 -16.19
C ILE A 44 20.31 5.73 -14.75
N LEU A 45 21.57 5.60 -14.34
CA LEU A 45 22.02 6.03 -13.02
C LEU A 45 22.38 7.53 -13.05
N THR A 46 21.75 8.31 -12.18
CA THR A 46 22.00 9.76 -12.05
C THR A 46 22.24 10.14 -10.60
N GLY A 47 22.90 11.26 -10.37
CA GLY A 47 23.05 11.83 -9.04
C GLY A 47 21.88 12.75 -8.65
N PRO A 48 21.91 13.24 -7.38
CA PRO A 48 20.80 14.00 -6.80
C PRO A 48 20.75 15.48 -7.18
N ASP A 49 21.71 15.99 -7.97
CA ASP A 49 21.86 17.41 -8.26
C ASP A 49 21.06 17.87 -9.46
N VAL A 50 20.65 19.15 -9.44
CA VAL A 50 19.92 19.78 -10.57
C VAL A 50 20.66 19.64 -11.89
N VAL A 51 21.99 19.77 -11.87
CA VAL A 51 22.80 19.69 -13.10
C VAL A 51 22.76 18.28 -13.68
N GLU A 52 22.93 17.25 -12.82
CA GLU A 52 22.88 15.85 -13.21
C GLU A 52 21.48 15.45 -13.65
N LEU A 53 20.44 15.85 -12.91
CA LEU A 53 19.05 15.60 -13.27
C LEU A 53 18.67 16.22 -14.62
N LYS A 54 19.12 17.45 -14.90
CA LYS A 54 18.90 18.09 -16.22
C LYS A 54 19.63 17.36 -17.33
N LYS A 55 20.89 16.95 -17.13
CA LYS A 55 21.63 16.15 -18.13
C LYS A 55 20.90 14.84 -18.42
N THR A 56 20.42 14.17 -17.38
CA THR A 56 19.64 12.94 -17.50
C THR A 56 18.32 13.18 -18.24
N HIS A 57 17.62 14.27 -17.94
CA HIS A 57 16.43 14.67 -18.71
C HIS A 57 16.74 14.82 -20.21
N HIS A 58 17.81 15.53 -20.56
CA HIS A 58 18.21 15.67 -21.96
C HIS A 58 18.54 14.32 -22.62
N LEU A 59 19.20 13.41 -21.90
CA LEU A 59 19.47 12.07 -22.39
C LEU A 59 18.16 11.29 -22.66
N ILE A 60 17.22 11.32 -21.71
CA ILE A 60 15.90 10.69 -21.86
C ILE A 60 15.15 11.22 -23.08
N GLU A 61 15.14 12.56 -23.25
CA GLU A 61 14.47 13.19 -24.39
C GLU A 61 15.12 12.79 -25.73
N ARG A 62 16.45 12.67 -25.77
CA ARG A 62 17.15 12.16 -26.95
C ARG A 62 16.77 10.72 -27.24
N LEU A 63 16.80 9.84 -26.23
CA LEU A 63 16.41 8.44 -26.39
C LEU A 63 14.98 8.28 -26.91
N LYS A 64 14.06 9.12 -26.44
CA LYS A 64 12.66 9.09 -26.87
C LYS A 64 12.44 9.70 -28.27
N LYS A 65 12.99 10.89 -28.52
CA LYS A 65 12.68 11.68 -29.73
C LYS A 65 13.54 11.32 -30.93
N GLU A 66 14.85 11.09 -30.71
CA GLU A 66 15.78 10.77 -31.80
C GLU A 66 15.81 9.27 -32.11
N PHE A 67 15.53 8.43 -31.08
CA PHE A 67 15.71 6.97 -31.20
C PHE A 67 14.42 6.17 -30.94
N GLU A 68 13.30 6.85 -30.70
CA GLU A 68 11.97 6.26 -30.54
C GLU A 68 11.87 5.19 -29.45
N PHE A 69 12.72 5.24 -28.41
CA PHE A 69 12.67 4.30 -27.31
C PHE A 69 11.38 4.50 -26.49
N ARG A 70 10.69 3.38 -26.21
CA ARG A 70 9.49 3.38 -25.38
C ARG A 70 9.85 3.80 -23.95
N LYS A 71 8.93 4.50 -23.30
CA LYS A 71 9.11 4.99 -21.94
C LYS A 71 9.37 3.86 -20.95
N GLU A 72 8.72 2.73 -21.14
CA GLU A 72 8.78 1.54 -20.30
C GLU A 72 10.14 0.82 -20.38
N LYS A 73 10.94 1.11 -21.42
CA LYS A 73 12.30 0.57 -21.57
C LYS A 73 13.33 1.31 -20.71
N ILE A 74 12.98 2.49 -20.17
CA ILE A 74 13.92 3.40 -19.49
C ILE A 74 13.53 3.54 -18.04
N ASP A 75 14.37 3.08 -17.13
CA ASP A 75 14.28 3.24 -15.69
C ASP A 75 15.32 4.21 -15.16
N ILE A 76 14.91 5.13 -14.28
CA ILE A 76 15.80 6.09 -13.67
C ILE A 76 16.13 5.69 -12.25
N LEU A 77 17.42 5.51 -11.98
CA LEU A 77 17.96 5.26 -10.66
C LEU A 77 18.68 6.51 -10.15
N ILE A 78 18.26 7.04 -9.01
CA ILE A 78 18.97 8.15 -8.36
C ILE A 78 19.90 7.57 -7.30
N ASN A 79 21.20 7.85 -7.42
CA ASN A 79 22.16 7.53 -6.38
C ASN A 79 22.38 8.75 -5.49
N ASP A 80 21.85 8.73 -4.28
CA ASP A 80 22.03 9.80 -3.29
C ASP A 80 23.40 9.68 -2.61
N TYR A 81 24.48 9.79 -3.37
CA TYR A 81 25.85 9.72 -2.85
C TYR A 81 26.18 10.89 -1.90
N ARG A 82 25.33 11.90 -1.83
CA ARG A 82 25.41 13.03 -0.89
C ARG A 82 24.02 13.54 -0.53
N LEU A 83 23.88 14.19 0.61
CA LEU A 83 22.64 14.85 0.99
C LEU A 83 22.32 15.97 0.00
N SER A 84 21.12 15.93 -0.56
CA SER A 84 20.62 16.92 -1.51
C SER A 84 19.46 17.70 -0.89
N PRO A 85 19.44 19.03 -1.03
CA PRO A 85 18.31 19.85 -0.57
C PRO A 85 17.07 19.71 -1.47
N ILE A 86 17.20 19.02 -2.60
CA ILE A 86 16.13 18.87 -3.59
C ILE A 86 15.21 17.73 -3.16
N SER A 87 13.90 18.03 -2.96
CA SER A 87 12.91 17.02 -2.66
C SER A 87 12.71 16.04 -3.83
N HIS A 88 12.24 14.82 -3.53
CA HIS A 88 11.92 13.83 -4.56
C HIS A 88 10.94 14.36 -5.61
N GLN A 89 9.90 15.09 -5.20
CA GLN A 89 8.96 15.72 -6.13
C GLN A 89 9.62 16.72 -7.08
N GLN A 90 10.61 17.49 -6.59
CA GLN A 90 11.38 18.40 -7.44
C GLN A 90 12.27 17.62 -8.40
N ARG A 91 12.88 16.50 -7.98
CA ARG A 91 13.69 15.64 -8.85
C ARG A 91 12.88 15.12 -10.02
N GLU A 92 11.67 14.60 -9.80
CA GLU A 92 10.76 14.14 -10.87
C GLU A 92 10.36 15.27 -11.83
N ARG A 93 10.15 16.49 -11.29
CA ARG A 93 9.89 17.67 -12.15
C ARG A 93 11.06 18.01 -13.06
N PHE A 94 12.30 17.87 -12.59
CA PHE A 94 13.48 18.08 -13.42
C PHE A 94 13.67 16.97 -14.45
N LEU A 95 13.41 15.73 -14.09
CA LEU A 95 13.55 14.57 -14.97
C LEU A 95 12.43 14.46 -16.00
N GLN A 96 11.23 14.95 -15.70
CA GLN A 96 10.00 14.74 -16.47
C GLN A 96 9.76 13.25 -16.79
N HIS A 97 10.26 12.39 -15.90
CA HIS A 97 10.18 10.95 -15.96
C HIS A 97 10.05 10.39 -14.53
N PRO A 98 9.25 9.34 -14.31
CA PRO A 98 9.18 8.72 -12.99
C PRO A 98 10.54 8.15 -12.56
N VAL A 99 10.83 8.28 -11.29
CA VAL A 99 12.01 7.68 -10.68
C VAL A 99 11.67 6.25 -10.31
N PHE A 100 12.43 5.30 -10.83
CA PHE A 100 12.25 3.88 -10.56
C PHE A 100 12.70 3.51 -9.14
N ALA A 101 13.90 3.95 -8.75
CA ALA A 101 14.40 3.76 -7.39
C ALA A 101 15.42 4.83 -7.00
N THR A 102 15.51 5.08 -5.69
CA THR A 102 16.55 5.94 -5.11
C THR A 102 17.42 5.10 -4.19
N LEU A 103 18.71 5.06 -4.47
CA LEU A 103 19.72 4.47 -3.60
C LEU A 103 20.06 5.51 -2.52
N PRO A 104 19.73 5.26 -1.25
CA PRO A 104 19.86 6.26 -0.20
C PRO A 104 21.33 6.57 0.12
N HIS A 105 21.57 7.80 0.57
CA HIS A 105 22.89 8.19 1.06
C HIS A 105 23.31 7.32 2.26
N ILE A 106 24.57 6.88 2.22
CA ILE A 106 25.18 6.10 3.30
C ILE A 106 26.53 6.73 3.61
N GLU A 107 26.74 7.07 4.89
CA GLU A 107 28.03 7.52 5.37
C GLU A 107 28.92 6.31 5.68
N PHE A 108 30.06 6.22 4.99
CA PHE A 108 31.06 5.20 5.23
C PHE A 108 32.38 5.81 5.67
N ASN A 109 32.90 5.32 6.78
CA ASN A 109 34.22 5.70 7.24
C ASN A 109 35.37 4.95 6.52
N LYS A 110 35.05 3.92 5.71
CA LYS A 110 36.00 3.12 4.92
C LYS A 110 35.33 2.57 3.67
N PRO A 111 36.07 2.37 2.56
CA PRO A 111 35.53 1.69 1.39
C PRO A 111 35.09 0.26 1.78
N LYS A 112 33.82 -0.03 1.56
CA LYS A 112 33.20 -1.32 1.86
C LYS A 112 32.46 -1.84 0.63
N ARG A 113 32.33 -3.15 0.53
CA ARG A 113 31.45 -3.80 -0.41
C ARG A 113 30.03 -3.79 0.17
N ILE A 114 29.33 -2.67 0.06
CA ILE A 114 28.09 -2.35 0.77
C ILE A 114 27.11 -3.51 0.82
N PHE A 115 26.82 -4.09 -0.34
CA PHE A 115 25.85 -5.18 -0.46
C PHE A 115 26.26 -6.46 0.32
N LEU A 116 27.56 -6.77 0.34
CA LEU A 116 28.08 -7.97 1.00
C LEU A 116 28.30 -7.75 2.48
N ASP A 117 28.87 -6.57 2.84
CA ASP A 117 29.31 -6.29 4.21
C ASP A 117 28.15 -5.78 5.09
N GLU A 118 27.13 -5.14 4.48
CA GLU A 118 25.95 -4.61 5.18
C GLU A 118 24.63 -4.95 4.46
N PRO A 119 24.25 -6.23 4.39
CA PRO A 119 23.07 -6.67 3.63
C PRO A 119 21.74 -6.16 4.20
N GLY A 120 21.72 -5.71 5.46
CA GLY A 120 20.54 -5.18 6.14
C GLY A 120 20.34 -3.68 5.98
N CYS A 121 21.31 -2.92 5.44
CA CYS A 121 21.15 -1.48 5.24
C CYS A 121 20.14 -1.15 4.13
N GLU A 122 19.58 0.06 4.16
CA GLU A 122 18.56 0.48 3.20
C GLU A 122 19.06 0.47 1.75
N TYR A 123 20.31 0.83 1.52
CA TYR A 123 20.93 0.74 0.20
C TYR A 123 20.91 -0.70 -0.34
N SER A 124 21.34 -1.67 0.46
CA SER A 124 21.35 -3.10 0.08
C SER A 124 19.95 -3.64 -0.15
N LYS A 125 18.96 -3.17 0.61
CA LYS A 125 17.54 -3.54 0.39
C LYS A 125 17.02 -3.03 -0.95
N VAL A 126 17.36 -1.80 -1.33
CA VAL A 126 16.98 -1.24 -2.64
C VAL A 126 17.62 -2.02 -3.78
N ILE A 127 18.93 -2.31 -3.72
CA ILE A 127 19.62 -3.12 -4.72
C ILE A 127 18.98 -4.51 -4.85
N ARG A 128 18.69 -5.16 -3.71
CA ARG A 128 18.02 -6.48 -3.72
C ARG A 128 16.66 -6.41 -4.40
N ARG A 129 15.86 -5.37 -4.15
CA ARG A 129 14.56 -5.18 -4.81
C ARG A 129 14.72 -5.00 -6.32
N ILE A 130 15.68 -4.19 -6.77
CA ILE A 130 16.00 -4.03 -8.20
C ILE A 130 16.38 -5.39 -8.81
N SER A 131 17.25 -6.15 -8.15
CA SER A 131 17.66 -7.49 -8.62
C SER A 131 16.47 -8.44 -8.70
N ARG A 132 15.56 -8.43 -7.71
CA ARG A 132 14.35 -9.27 -7.69
C ARG A 132 13.37 -8.87 -8.80
N GLN A 133 13.30 -7.57 -9.12
CA GLN A 133 12.46 -7.09 -10.22
C GLN A 133 13.02 -7.53 -11.57
N LEU A 134 14.32 -7.40 -11.77
CA LEU A 134 14.99 -7.95 -12.97
C LEU A 134 14.83 -9.46 -13.10
N GLY A 135 14.91 -10.19 -11.98
CA GLY A 135 14.71 -11.64 -11.91
C GLY A 135 13.25 -12.08 -12.00
N GLU A 136 12.30 -11.14 -12.10
CA GLU A 136 10.86 -11.43 -12.14
C GLU A 136 10.33 -12.23 -10.94
N VAL A 137 11.01 -12.14 -9.77
CA VAL A 137 10.67 -12.85 -8.54
C VAL A 137 10.15 -11.93 -7.42
N THR A 138 9.55 -10.82 -7.82
CA THR A 138 9.00 -9.83 -6.85
C THR A 138 7.76 -10.36 -6.16
N LEU A 139 7.68 -10.09 -4.84
CA LEU A 139 6.55 -10.42 -3.98
C LEU A 139 5.80 -9.16 -3.56
N GLY A 140 4.51 -9.13 -3.81
CA GLY A 140 3.59 -8.09 -3.36
C GLY A 140 2.68 -8.57 -2.23
N LEU A 141 2.30 -7.64 -1.38
CA LEU A 141 1.33 -7.87 -0.31
C LEU A 141 0.16 -6.91 -0.45
N ALA A 142 -1.05 -7.44 -0.65
CA ALA A 142 -2.28 -6.65 -0.72
C ALA A 142 -3.06 -6.75 0.59
N LEU A 143 -3.33 -5.61 1.25
CA LEU A 143 -4.12 -5.54 2.47
C LEU A 143 -5.50 -4.95 2.19
N GLY A 144 -6.54 -5.78 2.38
CA GLY A 144 -7.92 -5.43 2.08
C GLY A 144 -8.57 -4.50 3.10
N VAL A 145 -9.78 -4.07 2.75
CA VAL A 145 -10.69 -3.33 3.65
C VAL A 145 -11.20 -4.22 4.78
N GLY A 146 -11.81 -3.62 5.83
CA GLY A 146 -12.48 -4.41 6.86
C GLY A 146 -12.68 -3.71 8.20
N ALA A 147 -12.53 -2.39 8.28
CA ALA A 147 -12.65 -1.65 9.55
C ALA A 147 -11.89 -2.37 10.70
N ALA A 148 -12.54 -2.77 11.82
CA ALA A 148 -11.86 -3.46 12.92
C ALA A 148 -11.29 -4.83 12.51
N TYR A 149 -11.89 -5.55 11.56
CA TYR A 149 -11.36 -6.83 11.06
C TYR A 149 -9.95 -6.65 10.46
N GLY A 150 -9.65 -5.47 9.88
CA GLY A 150 -8.34 -5.16 9.34
C GLY A 150 -7.20 -5.23 10.36
N LEU A 151 -7.48 -5.23 11.67
CA LEU A 151 -6.46 -5.46 12.69
C LEU A 151 -5.80 -6.84 12.57
N CYS A 152 -6.43 -7.81 11.87
CA CYS A 152 -5.80 -9.08 11.50
C CYS A 152 -4.54 -8.88 10.64
N HIS A 153 -4.49 -7.82 9.82
CA HIS A 153 -3.32 -7.52 9.01
C HIS A 153 -2.04 -7.39 9.85
N ILE A 154 -2.15 -6.85 11.07
CA ILE A 154 -1.00 -6.71 11.99
C ILE A 154 -0.41 -8.08 12.33
N GLY A 155 -1.28 -9.07 12.58
CA GLY A 155 -0.84 -10.44 12.86
C GLY A 155 -0.17 -11.09 11.65
N VAL A 156 -0.70 -10.86 10.45
CA VAL A 156 -0.07 -11.33 9.19
C VAL A 156 1.31 -10.71 9.02
N LEU A 157 1.43 -9.39 9.19
CA LEU A 157 2.72 -8.68 9.09
C LEU A 157 3.74 -9.22 10.10
N ARG A 158 3.32 -9.58 11.32
CA ARG A 158 4.18 -10.17 12.33
C ARG A 158 4.81 -11.47 11.84
N VAL A 159 4.03 -12.37 11.28
CA VAL A 159 4.54 -13.63 10.74
C VAL A 159 5.51 -13.38 9.58
N ILE A 160 5.19 -12.45 8.69
CA ILE A 160 6.08 -12.04 7.59
C ILE A 160 7.42 -11.52 8.11
N GLU A 161 7.41 -10.71 9.18
CA GLU A 161 8.62 -10.18 9.82
C GLU A 161 9.45 -11.27 10.50
N GLU A 162 8.82 -12.12 11.31
CA GLU A 162 9.48 -13.21 12.04
C GLU A 162 10.13 -14.22 11.10
N GLU A 163 9.45 -14.55 10.01
CA GLU A 163 9.94 -15.48 8.97
C GLU A 163 10.87 -14.82 7.96
N LYS A 164 11.14 -13.52 8.13
CA LYS A 164 12.03 -12.72 7.26
C LYS A 164 11.65 -12.78 5.78
N ILE A 165 10.34 -12.85 5.51
CA ILE A 165 9.81 -12.86 4.14
C ILE A 165 10.01 -11.47 3.53
N THR A 166 10.70 -11.41 2.39
CA THR A 166 10.96 -10.15 1.69
C THR A 166 9.76 -9.79 0.83
N VAL A 167 9.09 -8.69 1.19
CA VAL A 167 8.03 -8.07 0.38
C VAL A 167 8.65 -6.91 -0.40
N ASP A 168 8.37 -6.83 -1.71
CA ASP A 168 8.94 -5.82 -2.61
C ASP A 168 8.01 -4.61 -2.81
N MET A 169 6.69 -4.81 -2.66
CA MET A 169 5.68 -3.75 -2.74
C MET A 169 4.46 -4.12 -1.89
N ILE A 170 3.82 -3.11 -1.30
CA ILE A 170 2.58 -3.30 -0.57
C ILE A 170 1.47 -2.41 -1.15
N SER A 171 0.25 -2.92 -1.18
CA SER A 171 -0.95 -2.14 -1.49
C SER A 171 -1.96 -2.21 -0.36
N GLY A 172 -2.76 -1.17 -0.20
CA GLY A 172 -3.76 -1.12 0.85
C GLY A 172 -5.02 -0.36 0.46
N SER A 173 -6.16 -0.79 0.99
CA SER A 173 -7.45 -0.11 0.85
C SER A 173 -8.07 0.07 2.24
N SER A 174 -8.58 1.29 2.54
CA SER A 174 -9.20 1.64 3.83
C SER A 174 -8.26 1.34 5.03
N ILE A 175 -8.68 0.54 6.00
CA ILE A 175 -7.84 0.12 7.13
C ILE A 175 -6.55 -0.57 6.67
N GLY A 176 -6.61 -1.32 5.56
CA GLY A 176 -5.43 -1.92 4.93
C GLY A 176 -4.44 -0.86 4.46
N ALA A 177 -4.91 0.29 3.94
CA ALA A 177 -4.05 1.41 3.56
C ALA A 177 -3.37 2.05 4.78
N LEU A 178 -4.08 2.19 5.89
CA LEU A 178 -3.50 2.69 7.15
C LEU A 178 -2.37 1.78 7.64
N ILE A 179 -2.65 0.47 7.77
CA ILE A 179 -1.67 -0.50 8.29
C ILE A 179 -0.48 -0.62 7.33
N ALA A 180 -0.74 -0.70 6.01
CA ALA A 180 0.31 -0.70 4.99
C ALA A 180 1.20 0.55 5.08
N SER A 181 0.62 1.74 5.29
CA SER A 181 1.37 2.99 5.41
C SER A 181 2.27 3.01 6.65
N LEU A 182 1.76 2.56 7.79
CA LEU A 182 2.54 2.48 9.03
C LEU A 182 3.71 1.50 8.88
N TRP A 183 3.48 0.36 8.23
CA TRP A 183 4.54 -0.61 7.97
C TRP A 183 5.54 -0.12 6.92
N ALA A 184 5.06 0.49 5.86
CA ALA A 184 5.92 1.01 4.78
C ALA A 184 6.87 2.13 5.24
N ILE A 185 6.49 2.95 6.23
CA ILE A 185 7.39 3.94 6.83
C ILE A 185 8.42 3.32 7.81
N GLY A 186 8.34 2.01 8.06
CA GLY A 186 9.29 1.23 8.84
C GLY A 186 8.90 1.01 10.30
N LEU A 187 7.64 1.17 10.67
CA LEU A 187 7.14 0.66 11.95
C LEU A 187 6.96 -0.85 11.85
N ASP A 188 7.47 -1.59 12.84
CA ASP A 188 7.25 -3.02 12.93
C ASP A 188 5.83 -3.35 13.43
N SER A 189 5.43 -4.61 13.28
CA SER A 189 4.10 -5.09 13.68
C SER A 189 3.79 -4.87 15.16
N TYR A 190 4.80 -4.90 16.03
CA TYR A 190 4.62 -4.66 17.48
C TYR A 190 4.27 -3.21 17.77
N LYS A 191 4.94 -2.26 17.10
CA LYS A 191 4.61 -0.82 17.21
C LYS A 191 3.25 -0.50 16.63
N ILE A 192 2.86 -1.15 15.52
CA ILE A 192 1.51 -0.99 14.94
C ILE A 192 0.46 -1.55 15.89
N GLU A 193 0.73 -2.67 16.57
CA GLU A 193 -0.14 -3.20 17.63
C GLU A 193 -0.29 -2.23 18.80
N GLU A 194 0.81 -1.59 19.25
CA GLU A 194 0.73 -0.56 20.30
C GLU A 194 -0.21 0.58 19.91
N ILE A 195 -0.13 1.05 18.66
CA ILE A 195 -1.06 2.06 18.14
C ILE A 195 -2.49 1.54 18.13
N ALA A 196 -2.72 0.30 17.71
CA ALA A 196 -4.04 -0.31 17.70
C ALA A 196 -4.61 -0.45 19.12
N LYS A 197 -3.78 -0.73 20.12
CA LYS A 197 -4.19 -0.81 21.53
C LYS A 197 -4.64 0.52 22.12
N GLU A 198 -4.29 1.67 21.56
CA GLU A 198 -4.86 2.95 21.98
C GLU A 198 -6.39 2.99 21.82
N PHE A 199 -6.94 2.21 20.90
CA PHE A 199 -8.39 2.04 20.69
C PHE A 199 -9.06 1.05 21.67
N LYS A 200 -8.31 0.46 22.61
CA LYS A 200 -8.85 -0.47 23.62
C LYS A 200 -9.93 0.17 24.49
N ASN A 201 -9.85 1.50 24.69
CA ASN A 201 -10.86 2.25 25.44
C ASN A 201 -11.97 2.76 24.50
N PRO A 202 -13.23 2.27 24.61
CA PRO A 202 -14.32 2.76 23.77
C PRO A 202 -14.56 4.27 23.84
N LYS A 203 -14.18 4.92 24.96
CA LYS A 203 -14.26 6.38 25.09
C LYS A 203 -13.29 7.08 24.13
N MET A 204 -12.15 6.47 23.83
CA MET A 204 -11.20 6.99 22.86
C MET A 204 -11.81 6.98 21.45
N ILE A 205 -12.46 5.89 21.07
CA ILE A 205 -13.17 5.79 19.78
C ILE A 205 -14.21 6.89 19.67
N LEU A 206 -15.07 7.04 20.69
CA LEU A 206 -16.07 8.10 20.73
C LEU A 206 -15.45 9.50 20.67
N HIS A 207 -14.30 9.72 21.31
CA HIS A 207 -13.58 10.97 21.24
C HIS A 207 -13.07 11.26 19.84
N LEU A 208 -12.66 10.26 19.08
CA LEU A 208 -12.18 10.43 17.70
C LEU A 208 -13.32 10.72 16.70
N LEU A 209 -14.56 10.35 17.04
CA LEU A 209 -15.74 10.63 16.22
C LEU A 209 -16.17 12.10 16.42
N ASP A 210 -15.63 12.99 15.60
CA ASP A 210 -16.01 14.40 15.58
C ASP A 210 -17.27 14.62 14.73
N LEU A 211 -18.44 14.46 15.35
CA LEU A 211 -19.72 14.61 14.68
C LEU A 211 -19.87 16.01 14.07
N GLY A 212 -20.43 16.06 12.88
CA GLY A 212 -20.69 17.27 12.12
C GLY A 212 -22.13 17.35 11.64
N PHE A 213 -22.52 18.51 11.11
CA PHE A 213 -23.79 18.62 10.42
C PHE A 213 -23.77 17.72 9.16
N PRO A 214 -24.74 16.83 8.94
CA PRO A 214 -24.69 15.74 7.97
C PRO A 214 -24.94 16.20 6.52
N ARG A 215 -24.15 17.15 6.01
CA ARG A 215 -24.25 17.56 4.59
C ARG A 215 -23.57 16.56 3.64
N LEU A 216 -22.35 16.11 4.01
CA LEU A 216 -21.53 15.24 3.16
C LEU A 216 -21.02 14.00 3.92
N GLY A 217 -21.38 13.85 5.20
CA GLY A 217 -20.95 12.78 6.10
C GLY A 217 -21.16 13.18 7.55
N PHE A 218 -21.36 12.20 8.44
CA PHE A 218 -21.63 12.44 9.87
C PHE A 218 -20.37 12.77 10.66
N ILE A 219 -19.20 12.28 10.23
CA ILE A 219 -17.91 12.46 10.90
C ILE A 219 -17.03 13.39 10.05
N ARG A 220 -16.47 14.43 10.69
CA ARG A 220 -15.57 15.39 10.02
C ARG A 220 -14.18 14.82 9.77
N GLY A 221 -13.72 13.90 10.62
CA GLY A 221 -12.43 13.22 10.52
C GLY A 221 -11.23 14.01 11.04
N ARG A 222 -11.40 15.24 11.57
CA ARG A 222 -10.28 16.07 12.05
C ARG A 222 -9.52 15.45 13.21
N ARG A 223 -10.23 14.79 14.13
CA ARG A 223 -9.60 14.16 15.29
C ARG A 223 -8.83 12.92 14.91
N ILE A 224 -9.35 12.14 13.96
CA ILE A 224 -8.64 11.00 13.36
C ILE A 224 -7.41 11.49 12.61
N TYR A 225 -7.53 12.54 11.81
CA TYR A 225 -6.41 13.18 11.13
C TYR A 225 -5.29 13.56 12.11
N ASN A 226 -5.64 14.28 13.19
CA ASN A 226 -4.67 14.69 14.20
C ASN A 226 -4.05 13.51 14.97
N PHE A 227 -4.82 12.44 15.18
CA PHE A 227 -4.32 11.20 15.76
C PHE A 227 -3.30 10.53 14.84
N LEU A 228 -3.64 10.31 13.57
CA LEU A 228 -2.76 9.69 12.60
C LEU A 228 -1.52 10.52 12.28
N LYS A 229 -1.64 11.86 12.36
CA LYS A 229 -0.51 12.77 12.18
C LYS A 229 0.62 12.57 13.19
N LYS A 230 0.34 12.03 14.38
CA LYS A 230 1.37 11.70 15.37
C LYS A 230 2.34 10.64 14.84
N TYR A 231 1.87 9.73 13.99
CA TYR A 231 2.62 8.57 13.49
C TYR A 231 3.13 8.78 12.07
N LEU A 232 2.28 9.27 11.19
CA LEU A 232 2.63 9.51 9.78
C LEU A 232 3.36 10.84 9.58
N GLY A 233 3.13 11.83 10.46
CA GLY A 233 3.76 13.15 10.38
C GLY A 233 3.43 13.86 9.05
N ASN A 234 4.45 14.43 8.44
CA ASN A 234 4.40 15.05 7.11
C ASN A 234 5.04 14.16 6.05
N LYS A 235 5.09 12.84 6.29
CA LYS A 235 5.70 11.90 5.35
C LYS A 235 4.92 11.81 4.06
N THR A 236 5.64 11.57 3.00
CA THR A 236 5.14 11.37 1.64
C THR A 236 5.42 9.93 1.18
N PHE A 237 4.93 9.54 0.01
CA PHE A 237 5.30 8.25 -0.61
C PHE A 237 6.79 8.12 -0.93
N TYR A 238 7.55 9.21 -0.91
CA TYR A 238 9.01 9.17 -1.08
C TYR A 238 9.76 8.84 0.22
N ASP A 239 9.09 8.95 1.37
CA ASP A 239 9.68 8.68 2.69
C ASP A 239 9.45 7.24 3.15
N VAL A 240 8.85 6.41 2.32
CA VAL A 240 8.61 5.00 2.63
C VAL A 240 9.85 4.15 2.36
N ARG A 241 10.06 3.13 3.16
CA ARG A 241 11.10 2.11 2.98
C ARG A 241 10.67 1.01 2.01
N LEU A 242 9.36 0.80 1.90
CA LEU A 242 8.72 -0.18 1.03
C LEU A 242 7.76 0.56 0.08
N PRO A 243 7.86 0.38 -1.24
CA PRO A 243 6.91 0.93 -2.20
C PRO A 243 5.47 0.62 -1.82
N LEU A 244 4.64 1.65 -1.83
CA LEU A 244 3.27 1.60 -1.35
C LEU A 244 2.30 2.12 -2.40
N LYS A 245 1.18 1.42 -2.57
CA LYS A 245 0.03 1.86 -3.36
C LYS A 245 -1.20 1.94 -2.46
N ILE A 246 -1.86 3.08 -2.44
CA ILE A 246 -3.11 3.29 -1.68
C ILE A 246 -4.26 3.47 -2.65
N LEU A 247 -5.36 2.73 -2.41
CA LEU A 247 -6.54 2.80 -3.25
C LEU A 247 -7.54 3.79 -2.68
N ALA A 248 -8.12 4.59 -3.56
CA ALA A 248 -9.22 5.49 -3.26
C ALA A 248 -10.22 5.50 -4.42
N THR A 249 -11.34 6.17 -4.26
CA THR A 249 -12.38 6.30 -5.28
C THR A 249 -12.61 7.77 -5.60
N ASN A 250 -12.51 8.15 -6.87
CA ASN A 250 -12.79 9.50 -7.32
C ASN A 250 -14.31 9.73 -7.42
N VAL A 251 -14.81 10.73 -6.70
CA VAL A 251 -16.26 11.06 -6.67
C VAL A 251 -16.77 11.54 -8.02
N LYS A 252 -15.93 12.26 -8.77
CA LYS A 252 -16.32 12.89 -10.04
C LYS A 252 -16.30 11.90 -11.19
N THR A 253 -15.19 11.17 -11.35
CA THR A 253 -15.04 10.22 -12.47
C THR A 253 -15.71 8.88 -12.18
N LYS A 254 -16.00 8.57 -10.91
CA LYS A 254 -16.54 7.28 -10.43
C LYS A 254 -15.62 6.11 -10.79
N GLU A 255 -14.33 6.33 -10.65
CA GLU A 255 -13.27 5.37 -10.96
C GLU A 255 -12.38 5.11 -9.75
N SER A 256 -11.71 3.97 -9.75
CA SER A 256 -10.66 3.67 -8.80
C SER A 256 -9.43 4.53 -9.08
N VAL A 257 -8.81 5.06 -8.02
CA VAL A 257 -7.58 5.84 -8.08
C VAL A 257 -6.51 5.12 -7.28
N ILE A 258 -5.35 4.89 -7.90
CA ILE A 258 -4.16 4.42 -7.22
C ILE A 258 -3.34 5.65 -6.84
N ILE A 259 -3.18 5.87 -5.53
CA ILE A 259 -2.38 6.97 -4.99
C ILE A 259 -1.00 6.39 -4.65
N ASP A 260 0.05 6.94 -5.25
CA ASP A 260 1.44 6.53 -5.05
C ASP A 260 2.40 7.72 -4.91
N LYS A 261 1.88 8.93 -4.75
CA LYS A 261 2.61 10.18 -4.55
C LYS A 261 1.85 11.12 -3.62
N GLY A 262 2.50 12.18 -3.17
CA GLY A 262 1.90 13.17 -2.27
C GLY A 262 1.96 12.78 -0.79
N SER A 263 1.09 13.37 0.02
CA SER A 263 1.03 13.17 1.47
C SER A 263 0.47 11.78 1.81
N LEU A 264 1.20 11.00 2.62
CA LEU A 264 0.72 9.70 3.11
C LEU A 264 -0.52 9.85 3.99
N LEU A 265 -0.52 10.85 4.87
CA LEU A 265 -1.65 11.09 5.77
C LEU A 265 -2.94 11.39 5.00
N ASP A 266 -2.85 12.27 3.99
CA ASP A 266 -4.02 12.64 3.21
C ASP A 266 -4.50 11.48 2.33
N ALA A 267 -3.58 10.67 1.78
CA ALA A 267 -3.92 9.46 1.03
C ALA A 267 -4.64 8.41 1.90
N VAL A 268 -4.14 8.17 3.13
CA VAL A 268 -4.80 7.28 4.09
C VAL A 268 -6.18 7.80 4.46
N MET A 269 -6.31 9.10 4.75
CA MET A 269 -7.61 9.71 5.06
C MET A 269 -8.60 9.59 3.89
N ALA A 270 -8.13 9.75 2.65
CA ALA A 270 -8.96 9.56 1.46
C ALA A 270 -9.41 8.11 1.32
N SER A 271 -8.47 7.16 1.48
CA SER A 271 -8.75 5.73 1.41
C SER A 271 -9.70 5.21 2.50
N CYS A 272 -9.74 5.89 3.65
CA CYS A 272 -10.64 5.54 4.77
C CYS A 272 -11.94 6.37 4.81
N ALA A 273 -12.22 7.16 3.78
CA ALA A 273 -13.41 8.03 3.74
C ALA A 273 -14.67 7.26 3.34
N ILE A 274 -15.19 6.40 4.22
CA ILE A 274 -16.39 5.58 4.00
C ILE A 274 -17.60 6.46 3.67
N PRO A 275 -18.28 6.21 2.52
CA PRO A 275 -19.45 6.99 2.10
C PRO A 275 -20.54 7.04 3.17
N GLY A 276 -21.11 8.22 3.38
CA GLY A 276 -22.16 8.44 4.37
C GLY A 276 -21.64 8.56 5.80
N ILE A 277 -20.52 7.94 6.16
CA ILE A 277 -19.90 8.04 7.49
C ILE A 277 -18.95 9.23 7.54
N PHE A 278 -17.93 9.23 6.68
CA PHE A 278 -16.96 10.32 6.59
C PHE A 278 -17.26 11.26 5.43
N ARG A 279 -16.74 12.48 5.56
CA ARG A 279 -16.76 13.41 4.44
C ARG A 279 -15.73 12.97 3.39
N PRO A 280 -16.03 13.17 2.09
CA PRO A 280 -15.03 13.01 1.05
C PRO A 280 -13.80 13.88 1.34
N VAL A 281 -12.63 13.35 1.05
CA VAL A 281 -11.34 14.00 1.31
C VAL A 281 -10.85 14.64 0.02
N ARG A 282 -10.41 15.90 0.10
CA ARG A 282 -9.72 16.55 -1.01
C ARG A 282 -8.26 16.13 -1.00
N PHE A 283 -7.84 15.48 -2.08
CA PHE A 283 -6.47 15.07 -2.32
C PHE A 283 -6.01 15.68 -3.64
N GLU A 284 -5.00 16.56 -3.60
CA GLU A 284 -4.66 17.44 -4.72
C GLU A 284 -5.90 18.19 -5.24
N ASP A 285 -6.27 18.01 -6.51
CA ASP A 285 -7.44 18.65 -7.13
C ASP A 285 -8.66 17.72 -7.22
N GLU A 286 -8.57 16.53 -6.63
CA GLU A 286 -9.62 15.51 -6.66
C GLU A 286 -10.35 15.41 -5.33
N LEU A 287 -11.62 14.98 -5.39
CA LEU A 287 -12.43 14.64 -4.23
C LEU A 287 -12.57 13.13 -4.16
N LEU A 288 -12.02 12.53 -3.10
CA LEU A 288 -11.87 11.09 -2.98
C LEU A 288 -12.71 10.53 -1.82
N LEU A 289 -13.11 9.28 -1.99
CA LEU A 289 -13.79 8.41 -1.03
C LEU A 289 -13.00 7.12 -0.81
N ASP A 290 -13.49 6.28 0.10
CA ASP A 290 -12.90 4.98 0.45
C ASP A 290 -12.61 4.12 -0.78
N GLY A 291 -11.43 3.51 -0.78
CA GLY A 291 -10.99 2.64 -1.87
C GLY A 291 -11.81 1.35 -1.99
N GLY A 292 -12.42 0.91 -0.90
CA GLY A 292 -13.23 -0.30 -0.85
C GLY A 292 -14.53 -0.24 -1.65
N ILE A 293 -14.87 0.90 -2.27
CA ILE A 293 -16.00 0.99 -3.19
C ILE A 293 -15.72 0.18 -4.47
N PHE A 294 -14.50 0.26 -4.99
CA PHE A 294 -14.11 -0.41 -6.24
C PHE A 294 -13.04 -1.49 -6.04
N ASN A 295 -12.11 -1.29 -5.10
CA ASN A 295 -10.99 -2.18 -4.86
C ASN A 295 -10.90 -2.54 -3.36
N PRO A 296 -11.80 -3.37 -2.84
CA PRO A 296 -11.77 -3.81 -1.44
C PRO A 296 -10.54 -4.66 -1.13
N LEU A 297 -9.98 -5.38 -2.09
CA LEU A 297 -8.77 -6.17 -1.98
C LEU A 297 -7.78 -5.71 -3.08
N PRO A 298 -6.82 -4.82 -2.78
CA PRO A 298 -6.10 -4.04 -3.80
C PRO A 298 -4.99 -4.83 -4.54
N VAL A 299 -5.33 -6.00 -5.08
CA VAL A 299 -4.42 -6.88 -5.82
C VAL A 299 -4.08 -6.28 -7.19
N GLU A 300 -5.07 -5.73 -7.88
CA GLU A 300 -4.89 -5.16 -9.23
C GLU A 300 -3.81 -4.06 -9.25
N ALA A 301 -3.66 -3.30 -8.17
CA ALA A 301 -2.63 -2.27 -8.07
C ALA A 301 -1.21 -2.84 -8.11
N LEU A 302 -1.00 -4.02 -7.53
CA LEU A 302 0.27 -4.74 -7.57
C LEU A 302 0.53 -5.34 -8.95
N VAL A 303 -0.48 -5.96 -9.56
CA VAL A 303 -0.41 -6.49 -10.93
C VAL A 303 -0.04 -5.39 -11.92
N LYS A 304 -0.71 -4.24 -11.86
CA LYS A 304 -0.40 -3.06 -12.69
C LYS A 304 0.99 -2.49 -12.44
N SER A 305 1.57 -2.75 -11.28
CA SER A 305 2.95 -2.36 -10.94
C SER A 305 4.01 -3.40 -11.35
N GLY A 306 3.61 -4.48 -12.05
CA GLY A 306 4.52 -5.51 -12.55
C GLY A 306 4.98 -6.51 -11.49
N ILE A 307 4.31 -6.59 -10.36
CA ILE A 307 4.58 -7.59 -9.33
C ILE A 307 4.17 -8.97 -9.83
N LYS A 308 5.02 -9.97 -9.64
CA LYS A 308 4.85 -11.30 -10.21
C LYS A 308 4.20 -12.31 -9.27
N LYS A 309 4.46 -12.19 -7.96
CA LYS A 309 3.90 -13.07 -6.92
C LYS A 309 3.14 -12.23 -5.91
N ILE A 310 1.91 -12.58 -5.61
CA ILE A 310 1.05 -11.74 -4.78
C ILE A 310 0.40 -12.56 -3.67
N ILE A 311 0.61 -12.10 -2.44
CA ILE A 311 -0.15 -12.54 -1.27
C ILE A 311 -1.21 -11.47 -0.97
N ALA A 312 -2.47 -11.87 -0.92
CA ALA A 312 -3.56 -10.97 -0.57
C ALA A 312 -4.19 -11.36 0.77
N VAL A 313 -4.48 -10.37 1.61
CA VAL A 313 -5.11 -10.56 2.91
C VAL A 313 -6.52 -10.01 2.85
N ASN A 314 -7.49 -10.90 2.69
CA ASN A 314 -8.91 -10.58 2.71
C ASN A 314 -9.49 -10.83 4.10
N VAL A 315 -9.89 -9.77 4.80
CA VAL A 315 -10.48 -9.85 6.14
C VAL A 315 -11.98 -9.59 6.15
N THR A 316 -12.60 -9.43 4.96
CA THR A 316 -14.04 -9.26 4.86
C THR A 316 -14.74 -10.53 5.30
N PRO A 317 -15.85 -10.44 6.04
CA PRO A 317 -16.61 -11.62 6.47
C PRO A 317 -17.05 -12.48 5.29
N SER A 318 -17.08 -13.79 5.47
CA SER A 318 -17.63 -14.70 4.48
C SER A 318 -19.14 -14.46 4.29
N ARG A 319 -19.67 -14.89 3.14
CA ARG A 319 -21.12 -14.80 2.89
C ARG A 319 -21.94 -15.51 3.99
N GLU A 320 -21.45 -16.62 4.51
CA GLU A 320 -22.11 -17.36 5.59
C GLU A 320 -22.12 -16.57 6.90
N ASP A 321 -21.04 -15.89 7.22
CA ASP A 321 -20.95 -15.05 8.41
C ASP A 321 -21.86 -13.82 8.31
N LEU A 322 -21.96 -13.22 7.12
CA LEU A 322 -22.89 -12.13 6.85
C LEU A 322 -24.34 -12.57 6.99
N LEU A 323 -24.71 -13.77 6.53
CA LEU A 323 -26.04 -14.33 6.71
C LEU A 323 -26.34 -14.56 8.19
N LYS A 324 -25.43 -15.18 8.93
CA LYS A 324 -25.58 -15.39 10.40
C LYS A 324 -25.70 -14.06 11.16
N ALA A 325 -24.95 -13.04 10.74
CA ALA A 325 -25.04 -11.70 11.32
C ALA A 325 -26.41 -11.05 11.04
N TYR A 326 -26.91 -11.19 9.81
CA TYR A 326 -28.24 -10.72 9.43
C TYR A 326 -29.36 -11.39 10.24
N ASP A 327 -29.31 -12.69 10.43
CA ASP A 327 -30.30 -13.43 11.24
C ASP A 327 -30.33 -12.93 12.69
N LYS A 328 -29.15 -12.68 13.29
CA LYS A 328 -29.06 -12.07 14.62
C LYS A 328 -29.65 -10.65 14.69
N ILE A 329 -29.46 -9.84 13.63
CA ILE A 329 -30.06 -8.50 13.54
C ILE A 329 -31.58 -8.62 13.42
N LYS A 330 -32.07 -9.53 12.59
CA LYS A 330 -33.49 -9.81 12.40
C LYS A 330 -34.16 -10.23 13.69
N GLU A 331 -33.58 -11.16 14.42
CA GLU A 331 -34.08 -11.60 15.73
C GLU A 331 -34.15 -10.44 16.74
N LYS A 332 -33.14 -9.58 16.78
CA LYS A 332 -33.12 -8.38 17.65
C LYS A 332 -34.14 -7.33 17.22
N SER A 333 -34.39 -7.16 15.94
CA SER A 333 -35.33 -6.16 15.39
C SER A 333 -36.79 -6.58 15.54
N LEU A 334 -37.07 -7.90 15.62
CA LEU A 334 -38.41 -8.46 15.84
C LEU A 334 -38.89 -8.38 17.29
N VAL A 335 -37.99 -8.11 18.26
CA VAL A 335 -38.38 -7.86 19.65
C VAL A 335 -38.95 -6.44 19.74
N PRO A 336 -40.26 -6.22 20.00
CA PRO A 336 -40.85 -4.91 20.11
C PRO A 336 -40.13 -4.16 21.25
N SER A 337 -39.40 -3.10 20.91
CA SER A 337 -38.85 -2.22 21.91
C SER A 337 -40.03 -1.59 22.64
N LYS A 338 -40.25 -1.90 23.91
CA LYS A 338 -41.13 -1.12 24.77
C LYS A 338 -40.52 0.28 24.87
N ILE A 339 -40.84 1.14 23.88
CA ILE A 339 -40.48 2.56 23.90
C ILE A 339 -41.18 3.17 25.11
N LYS A 340 -40.49 3.21 26.24
CA LYS A 340 -40.91 4.07 27.35
C LYS A 340 -40.70 5.52 26.85
N LYS A 341 -41.76 6.09 26.25
CA LYS A 341 -41.87 7.53 25.98
C LYS A 341 -41.78 8.24 27.32
N ARG A 342 -40.59 8.62 27.71
CA ARG A 342 -40.38 9.63 28.77
C ARG A 342 -40.19 10.95 28.05
N PHE A 343 -41.31 11.64 27.78
CA PHE A 343 -41.32 13.05 27.40
C PHE A 343 -40.76 13.85 28.57
N GLY A 344 -39.52 14.30 28.45
CA GLY A 344 -38.92 15.32 29.32
C GLY A 344 -38.39 16.44 28.45
N ILE A 345 -38.92 17.61 28.55
CA ILE A 345 -38.47 18.84 27.93
C ILE A 345 -37.08 19.17 28.50
N PHE A 346 -36.06 19.12 27.72
CA PHE A 346 -34.63 19.28 28.02
C PHE A 346 -33.86 17.99 28.36
N GLY A 347 -33.12 17.53 27.36
CA GLY A 347 -32.02 16.57 27.53
C GLY A 347 -32.03 15.38 26.57
N TRP A 348 -31.49 15.53 25.38
CA TRP A 348 -31.05 14.43 24.56
C TRP A 348 -29.82 13.77 25.22
N ARG A 349 -30.11 12.90 26.23
CA ARG A 349 -29.12 11.92 26.70
C ARG A 349 -29.26 10.72 25.80
N TRP A 350 -28.38 10.63 24.83
CA TRP A 350 -28.20 9.41 24.06
C TRP A 350 -27.70 8.34 25.02
N ASP A 351 -28.51 7.29 25.24
CA ASP A 351 -28.05 6.13 25.98
C ASP A 351 -27.08 5.40 25.06
N ILE A 352 -25.80 5.39 25.47
CA ILE A 352 -24.71 4.75 24.70
C ILE A 352 -25.04 3.29 24.37
N LYS A 353 -25.83 2.62 25.22
CA LYS A 353 -26.31 1.25 24.97
C LYS A 353 -27.32 1.14 23.83
N GLU A 354 -28.02 2.20 23.45
CA GLU A 354 -28.96 2.20 22.31
C GLU A 354 -28.27 2.48 20.97
N VAL A 355 -27.13 3.15 20.98
CA VAL A 355 -26.31 3.37 19.77
C VAL A 355 -25.73 2.06 19.25
N PHE A 356 -25.56 1.05 20.12
CA PHE A 356 -25.07 -0.28 19.77
C PHE A 356 -26.19 -1.32 19.51
N LYS A 357 -27.46 -0.91 19.51
CA LYS A 357 -28.54 -1.74 18.96
C LYS A 357 -28.59 -1.56 17.45
N ALA A 358 -29.04 -2.60 16.73
CA ALA A 358 -29.19 -2.58 15.27
C ALA A 358 -29.88 -1.29 14.82
N ASN A 359 -29.13 -0.43 14.14
CA ASN A 359 -29.57 0.86 13.66
C ASN A 359 -29.33 0.98 12.14
N ILE A 360 -29.74 2.08 11.53
CA ILE A 360 -29.60 2.30 10.10
C ILE A 360 -28.14 2.17 9.61
N PHE A 361 -27.16 2.47 10.47
CA PHE A 361 -25.74 2.33 10.13
C PHE A 361 -25.33 0.88 9.96
N ASP A 362 -25.87 -0.04 10.77
CA ASP A 362 -25.59 -1.48 10.65
C ASP A 362 -26.12 -2.02 9.31
N PHE A 363 -27.27 -1.54 8.84
CA PHE A 363 -27.80 -1.92 7.53
C PHE A 363 -26.98 -1.33 6.37
N ILE A 364 -26.61 -0.05 6.45
CA ILE A 364 -25.78 0.60 5.43
C ILE A 364 -24.42 -0.09 5.37
N PHE A 365 -23.77 -0.30 6.51
CA PHE A 365 -22.46 -0.90 6.56
C PHE A 365 -22.50 -2.37 6.13
N GLY A 366 -23.47 -3.15 6.60
CA GLY A 366 -23.69 -4.52 6.14
C GLY A 366 -23.92 -4.64 4.63
N SER A 367 -24.63 -3.67 4.03
CA SER A 367 -24.78 -3.61 2.58
C SER A 367 -23.46 -3.33 1.87
N ILE A 368 -22.64 -2.44 2.41
CA ILE A 368 -21.30 -2.15 1.89
C ILE A 368 -20.41 -3.39 2.02
N GLU A 369 -20.44 -4.08 3.17
CA GLU A 369 -19.65 -5.32 3.39
C GLU A 369 -20.02 -6.40 2.38
N ILE A 370 -21.32 -6.60 2.09
CA ILE A 370 -21.77 -7.58 1.10
C ILE A 370 -21.20 -7.22 -0.29
N MET A 371 -21.31 -5.96 -0.71
CA MET A 371 -20.77 -5.51 -1.99
C MET A 371 -19.25 -5.67 -2.04
N GLN A 372 -18.54 -5.28 -1.00
CA GLN A 372 -17.08 -5.42 -0.90
C GLN A 372 -16.64 -6.87 -0.95
N SER A 373 -17.34 -7.78 -0.25
CA SER A 373 -17.05 -9.22 -0.28
C SER A 373 -17.18 -9.80 -1.68
N GLU A 374 -18.24 -9.42 -2.43
CA GLU A 374 -18.43 -9.92 -3.80
C GLU A 374 -17.41 -9.33 -4.80
N ILE A 375 -16.97 -8.09 -4.62
CA ILE A 375 -15.91 -7.49 -5.44
C ILE A 375 -14.56 -8.13 -5.10
N ALA A 376 -14.25 -8.30 -3.81
CA ALA A 376 -13.00 -8.90 -3.34
C ALA A 376 -12.75 -10.29 -3.94
N LYS A 377 -13.79 -11.13 -4.08
CA LYS A 377 -13.67 -12.45 -4.72
C LYS A 377 -13.13 -12.40 -6.15
N LYS A 378 -13.41 -11.34 -6.90
CA LYS A 378 -12.86 -11.19 -8.26
C LYS A 378 -11.37 -10.86 -8.20
N GLU A 379 -10.96 -10.04 -7.23
CA GLU A 379 -9.56 -9.68 -7.06
C GLU A 379 -8.75 -10.83 -6.45
N GLU A 380 -9.36 -11.71 -5.65
CA GLU A 380 -8.71 -12.93 -5.14
C GLU A 380 -8.13 -13.80 -6.27
N SER A 381 -8.81 -13.88 -7.41
CA SER A 381 -8.35 -14.66 -8.56
C SER A 381 -7.04 -14.16 -9.19
N LEU A 382 -6.62 -12.94 -8.86
CA LEU A 382 -5.36 -12.33 -9.34
C LEU A 382 -4.19 -12.55 -8.37
N ALA A 383 -4.43 -13.13 -7.19
CA ALA A 383 -3.40 -13.39 -6.20
C ALA A 383 -3.03 -14.87 -6.17
N ASP A 384 -1.76 -15.16 -5.88
CA ASP A 384 -1.25 -16.54 -5.79
C ASP A 384 -1.63 -17.19 -4.46
N ILE A 385 -1.67 -16.40 -3.39
CA ILE A 385 -2.07 -16.86 -2.05
C ILE A 385 -3.06 -15.87 -1.45
N ILE A 386 -4.19 -16.40 -0.97
CA ILE A 386 -5.15 -15.64 -0.18
C ILE A 386 -5.04 -16.07 1.28
N LEU A 387 -4.84 -15.08 2.14
CA LEU A 387 -4.98 -15.20 3.58
C LEU A 387 -6.36 -14.67 3.97
N HIS A 388 -7.16 -15.53 4.60
CA HIS A 388 -8.51 -15.20 5.02
C HIS A 388 -8.70 -15.47 6.51
N PRO A 389 -8.23 -14.56 7.39
CA PRO A 389 -8.38 -14.71 8.84
C PRO A 389 -9.85 -14.84 9.22
N ASP A 390 -10.16 -15.78 10.08
CA ASP A 390 -11.52 -16.00 10.59
C ASP A 390 -11.98 -14.81 11.44
N THR A 391 -12.86 -13.98 10.91
CA THR A 391 -13.47 -12.82 11.59
C THR A 391 -14.84 -13.12 12.15
N SER A 392 -15.30 -14.38 12.10
CA SER A 392 -16.62 -14.79 12.59
C SER A 392 -16.83 -14.46 14.06
N GLY A 393 -18.02 -14.02 14.39
CA GLY A 393 -18.40 -13.66 15.76
C GLY A 393 -17.99 -12.26 16.23
N PHE A 394 -17.30 -11.50 15.39
CA PHE A 394 -16.95 -10.11 15.67
C PHE A 394 -17.82 -9.12 14.88
N ASN A 395 -17.74 -7.84 15.30
CA ASN A 395 -18.38 -6.72 14.63
C ASN A 395 -17.32 -5.74 14.11
N TRP A 396 -17.60 -5.09 13.00
CA TRP A 396 -16.72 -4.15 12.32
C TRP A 396 -16.26 -2.93 13.16
N LEU A 397 -16.96 -2.62 14.28
CA LEU A 397 -16.62 -1.54 15.20
C LEU A 397 -15.82 -2.00 16.43
N GLU A 398 -15.52 -3.27 16.58
CA GLU A 398 -14.88 -3.83 17.78
C GLU A 398 -13.35 -3.61 17.82
N PHE A 399 -12.89 -2.42 17.51
CA PHE A 399 -11.47 -2.05 17.59
C PHE A 399 -10.84 -2.34 18.98
N HIS A 400 -11.64 -2.36 20.02
CA HIS A 400 -11.17 -2.68 21.38
C HIS A 400 -10.72 -4.15 21.54
N LYS A 401 -11.05 -5.01 20.60
CA LYS A 401 -10.63 -6.44 20.56
C LYS A 401 -9.39 -6.65 19.68
N ALA A 402 -8.54 -5.65 19.53
CA ALA A 402 -7.37 -5.69 18.65
C ALA A 402 -6.51 -6.94 18.84
N GLU A 403 -6.24 -7.34 20.09
CA GLU A 403 -5.42 -8.53 20.40
C GLU A 403 -6.01 -9.84 19.82
N GLU A 404 -7.35 -9.96 19.82
CA GLU A 404 -8.03 -11.14 19.28
C GLU A 404 -7.94 -11.18 17.75
N PHE A 405 -8.14 -10.06 17.08
CA PHE A 405 -7.97 -9.94 15.64
C PHE A 405 -6.53 -10.23 15.21
N ILE A 406 -5.54 -9.66 15.89
CA ILE A 406 -4.12 -9.88 15.61
C ILE A 406 -3.77 -11.36 15.70
N LYS A 407 -4.21 -12.05 16.76
CA LYS A 407 -4.00 -13.50 16.91
C LYS A 407 -4.61 -14.32 15.79
N ARG A 408 -5.77 -13.92 15.27
CA ARG A 408 -6.41 -14.59 14.13
C ARG A 408 -5.62 -14.38 12.84
N GLY A 409 -5.10 -13.16 12.62
CA GLY A 409 -4.20 -12.89 11.52
C GLY A 409 -2.91 -13.69 11.59
N GLU A 410 -2.28 -13.79 12.77
CA GLU A 410 -1.11 -14.62 12.99
C GLU A 410 -1.38 -16.10 12.69
N LYS A 411 -2.51 -16.63 13.21
CA LYS A 411 -2.89 -18.01 12.98
C LYS A 411 -3.01 -18.32 11.49
N GLU A 412 -3.79 -17.53 10.77
CA GLU A 412 -3.99 -17.72 9.33
C GLU A 412 -2.66 -17.69 8.55
N ALA A 413 -1.79 -16.70 8.86
CA ALA A 413 -0.50 -16.59 8.19
C ALA A 413 0.42 -17.80 8.50
N ARG A 414 0.41 -18.31 9.74
CA ARG A 414 1.16 -19.52 10.12
C ARG A 414 0.61 -20.77 9.45
N ASP A 415 -0.69 -20.91 9.37
CA ASP A 415 -1.35 -22.07 8.72
C ASP A 415 -1.01 -22.12 7.22
N LYS A 416 -0.86 -20.96 6.57
CA LYS A 416 -0.47 -20.82 5.15
C LYS A 416 1.03 -20.69 4.91
N LEU A 417 1.85 -20.63 5.95
CA LEU A 417 3.30 -20.39 5.84
C LEU A 417 4.04 -21.42 4.95
N PRO A 418 3.73 -22.73 4.97
CA PRO A 418 4.37 -23.66 4.06
C PRO A 418 4.18 -23.28 2.59
N ARG A 419 2.95 -22.92 2.21
CA ARG A 419 2.61 -22.50 0.84
C ARG A 419 3.25 -21.15 0.46
N ILE A 420 3.36 -20.22 1.42
CA ILE A 420 4.07 -18.95 1.22
C ILE A 420 5.56 -19.22 0.92
N LYS A 421 6.19 -20.13 1.67
CA LYS A 421 7.59 -20.50 1.45
C LYS A 421 7.82 -21.18 0.10
N GLU A 422 6.91 -22.05 -0.31
CA GLU A 422 6.93 -22.67 -1.64
C GLU A 422 6.85 -21.60 -2.74
N LEU A 423 5.88 -20.70 -2.69
CA LEU A 423 5.72 -19.59 -3.64
C LEU A 423 7.00 -18.74 -3.78
N ILE A 424 7.71 -18.51 -2.70
CA ILE A 424 8.94 -17.68 -2.71
C ILE A 424 10.13 -18.44 -3.32
N GLN A 425 10.17 -19.77 -3.20
CA GLN A 425 11.26 -20.62 -3.73
C GLN A 425 11.13 -20.90 -5.22
N GLU A 426 9.93 -20.91 -5.77
CA GLU A 426 9.66 -20.94 -7.21
C GLU A 426 10.13 -19.63 -7.88
#